data_42fb1fdcb0bdb63e6ffc4fcd58711f7a
#
_entry.id   42fb1fdcb0bdb63e6ffc4fcd58711f7a
#
_cell.length_a   1.000
_cell.length_b   1.000
_cell.length_c   1.000
_cell.angle_alpha   90.00
_cell.angle_beta   90.00
_cell.angle_gamma   90.00
#
_symmetry.space_group_name_H-M   'P 1'
#
loop_
_entity.id
_entity.type
_entity.pdbx_description
1 polymer ?
#
loop_
_entity_poly.entity_id
_entity_poly.type
_entity_poly.pdbx_seq_one_letter_code
_entity_poly.pdbx_strand_id
1 'polypeptide(L)'
;MESVKRRWYNMSLRKALVCYVTAAAVLALALCAITSNLCDFLVKEIYEAYPETVEKYYLTNERGERLGDGSYVGRDFVPLSAKDQRMVDILRAFPGVIIPVYSALCILAAALLFYRDKLKKPLAELRLASEKISNNDLNFTVASDRDDELGQLCASFETMREALAQNFSEMWRQMEERKRLNAASPMIFGRRSLF
;
A
#
# COMPACT_ATOMS: atom_id res chain seq x y z
N MET A 1 1.37 24.30 6.21
CA MET A 1 1.74 22.90 5.99
C MET A 1 1.39 21.98 7.18
N GLU A 2 1.42 22.45 8.42
CA GLU A 2 1.07 21.65 9.61
C GLU A 2 -0.41 21.24 9.69
N SER A 3 -1.34 22.10 9.29
CA SER A 3 -2.78 21.80 9.30
C SER A 3 -3.18 20.64 8.37
N VAL A 4 -2.54 20.54 7.21
CA VAL A 4 -2.76 19.44 6.25
C VAL A 4 -2.21 18.13 6.82
N LYS A 5 -1.04 18.18 7.44
CA LYS A 5 -0.38 17.02 8.06
C LYS A 5 -1.19 16.47 9.23
N ARG A 6 -1.79 17.34 10.05
CA ARG A 6 -2.67 16.98 11.17
C ARG A 6 -4.00 16.37 10.69
N ARG A 7 -4.59 16.92 9.61
CA ARG A 7 -5.82 16.40 8.99
C ARG A 7 -5.59 15.02 8.35
N TRP A 8 -4.41 14.81 7.76
CA TRP A 8 -3.99 13.53 7.21
C TRP A 8 -3.75 12.47 8.29
N TYR A 9 -3.23 12.88 9.45
CA TYR A 9 -2.95 11.99 10.58
C TYR A 9 -4.23 11.45 11.23
N ASN A 10 -5.29 12.28 11.34
CA ASN A 10 -6.58 11.94 11.95
C ASN A 10 -7.60 11.33 10.97
N MET A 11 -7.21 11.04 9.73
CA MET A 11 -8.09 10.35 8.79
C MET A 11 -8.27 8.88 9.17
N SER A 12 -9.54 8.39 9.12
CA SER A 12 -9.82 6.96 9.35
C SER A 12 -8.95 6.07 8.47
N LEU A 13 -8.53 4.93 9.01
CA LEU A 13 -7.65 3.97 8.33
C LEU A 13 -8.15 3.57 6.95
N ARG A 14 -9.48 3.39 6.82
CA ARG A 14 -10.12 3.05 5.54
C ARG A 14 -9.93 4.14 4.48
N LYS A 15 -10.15 5.42 4.84
CA LYS A 15 -9.97 6.56 3.94
C LYS A 15 -8.50 6.74 3.57
N ALA A 16 -7.59 6.58 4.52
CA ALA A 16 -6.15 6.63 4.26
C ALA A 16 -5.73 5.52 3.30
N LEU A 17 -6.15 4.27 3.53
CA LEU A 17 -5.86 3.15 2.63
C LEU A 17 -6.33 3.43 1.21
N VAL A 18 -7.60 3.87 1.05
CA VAL A 18 -8.16 4.21 -0.26
C VAL A 18 -7.32 5.30 -0.94
N CYS A 19 -6.87 6.31 -0.20
CA CYS A 19 -6.05 7.39 -0.76
C CYS A 19 -4.67 6.90 -1.24
N TYR A 20 -4.00 6.02 -0.48
CA TYR A 20 -2.72 5.42 -0.91
C TYR A 20 -2.91 4.53 -2.15
N VAL A 21 -3.96 3.71 -2.17
CA VAL A 21 -4.26 2.82 -3.31
C VAL A 21 -4.64 3.62 -4.55
N THR A 22 -5.48 4.66 -4.42
CA THR A 22 -5.85 5.53 -5.57
C THR A 22 -4.65 6.32 -6.09
N ALA A 23 -3.79 6.84 -5.23
CA ALA A 23 -2.57 7.52 -5.65
C ALA A 23 -1.62 6.58 -6.40
N ALA A 24 -1.44 5.35 -5.90
CA ALA A 24 -0.63 4.33 -6.57
C ALA A 24 -1.22 3.91 -7.92
N ALA A 25 -2.55 3.76 -8.01
CA ALA A 25 -3.24 3.43 -9.25
C ALA A 25 -3.08 4.54 -10.29
N VAL A 26 -3.25 5.81 -9.91
CA VAL A 26 -3.04 6.95 -10.80
C VAL A 26 -1.60 7.02 -11.30
N LEU A 27 -0.63 6.80 -10.40
CA LEU A 27 0.79 6.76 -10.77
C LEU A 27 1.07 5.62 -11.75
N ALA A 28 0.56 4.42 -11.50
CA ALA A 28 0.72 3.26 -12.37
C ALA A 28 0.09 3.51 -13.75
N LEU A 29 -1.10 4.11 -13.82
CA LEU A 29 -1.77 4.48 -15.08
C LEU A 29 -0.97 5.53 -15.85
N ALA A 30 -0.42 6.53 -15.18
CA ALA A 30 0.42 7.53 -15.81
C ALA A 30 1.70 6.91 -16.41
N LEU A 31 2.37 6.05 -15.66
CA LEU A 31 3.54 5.30 -16.16
C LEU A 31 3.18 4.39 -17.33
N CYS A 32 2.03 3.72 -17.28
CA CYS A 32 1.52 2.91 -18.37
C CYS A 32 1.33 3.73 -19.65
N ALA A 33 0.64 4.87 -19.55
CA ALA A 33 0.41 5.76 -20.68
C ALA A 33 1.72 6.28 -21.27
N ILE A 34 2.66 6.71 -20.45
CA ILE A 34 3.97 7.17 -20.89
C ILE A 34 4.73 6.07 -21.62
N THR A 35 4.78 4.87 -21.05
CA THR A 35 5.51 3.74 -21.66
C THR A 35 4.92 3.33 -22.99
N SER A 36 3.58 3.19 -23.07
CA SER A 36 2.89 2.83 -24.31
C SER A 36 3.09 3.88 -25.39
N ASN A 37 2.87 5.18 -25.07
CA ASN A 37 3.08 6.26 -26.03
C ASN A 37 4.54 6.35 -26.53
N LEU A 38 5.52 6.11 -25.65
CA LEU A 38 6.92 6.11 -26.03
C LEU A 38 7.25 4.96 -26.98
N CYS A 39 6.75 3.76 -26.70
CA CYS A 39 6.95 2.60 -27.57
C CYS A 39 6.27 2.79 -28.93
N ASP A 40 5.03 3.32 -28.96
CA ASP A 40 4.32 3.60 -30.19
C ASP A 40 5.03 4.70 -31.02
N PHE A 41 5.57 5.72 -30.36
CA PHE A 41 6.34 6.75 -31.03
C PHE A 41 7.60 6.17 -31.70
N LEU A 42 8.36 5.35 -30.98
CA LEU A 42 9.56 4.71 -31.53
C LEU A 42 9.24 3.74 -32.67
N VAL A 43 8.17 2.98 -32.56
CA VAL A 43 7.68 2.10 -33.64
C VAL A 43 7.31 2.92 -34.87
N LYS A 44 6.61 4.02 -34.67
CA LYS A 44 6.22 4.92 -35.77
C LYS A 44 7.44 5.51 -36.48
N GLU A 45 8.46 5.96 -35.74
CA GLU A 45 9.71 6.49 -36.28
C GLU A 45 10.44 5.46 -37.14
N ILE A 46 10.45 4.18 -36.72
CA ILE A 46 11.00 3.08 -37.52
C ILE A 46 10.24 2.91 -38.83
N TYR A 47 8.89 2.92 -38.80
CA TYR A 47 8.09 2.78 -40.01
C TYR A 47 8.21 3.98 -40.95
N GLU A 48 8.34 5.21 -40.45
CA GLU A 48 8.52 6.42 -41.28
C GLU A 48 9.86 6.43 -42.04
N ALA A 49 10.85 5.68 -41.55
CA ALA A 49 12.11 5.49 -42.29
C ALA A 49 11.98 4.60 -43.55
N TYR A 50 10.83 3.86 -43.68
CA TYR A 50 10.54 3.00 -44.81
C TYR A 50 9.48 3.64 -45.71
N PRO A 51 9.86 4.21 -46.89
CA PRO A 51 8.92 4.89 -47.76
C PRO A 51 7.91 3.90 -48.35
N GLU A 52 6.65 4.34 -48.46
CA GLU A 52 5.60 3.60 -49.18
C GLU A 52 5.95 3.53 -50.66
N THR A 53 6.08 2.32 -51.23
CA THR A 53 6.18 2.16 -52.68
C THR A 53 4.77 2.05 -53.27
N VAL A 54 4.40 3.03 -54.06
CA VAL A 54 3.13 3.01 -54.81
C VAL A 54 3.40 2.45 -56.19
N GLU A 55 3.07 1.19 -56.44
CA GLU A 55 3.16 0.62 -57.77
C GLU A 55 1.91 0.98 -58.57
N LYS A 56 2.16 1.68 -59.69
CA LYS A 56 1.13 1.97 -60.73
C LYS A 56 1.21 0.92 -61.82
N TYR A 57 0.15 0.16 -61.96
CA TYR A 57 -0.01 -0.76 -63.08
C TYR A 57 -0.78 -0.11 -64.22
N TYR A 58 -0.25 -0.26 -65.42
CA TYR A 58 -0.88 0.24 -66.67
C TYR A 58 -1.36 -0.95 -67.50
N LEU A 59 -2.62 -0.89 -67.96
CA LEU A 59 -3.08 -1.76 -68.99
C LEU A 59 -2.38 -1.39 -70.30
N THR A 60 -1.80 -2.39 -70.98
CA THR A 60 -1.18 -2.22 -72.31
C THR A 60 -1.98 -3.01 -73.34
N ASN A 61 -2.14 -2.41 -74.56
CA ASN A 61 -2.72 -3.13 -75.72
C ASN A 61 -1.68 -4.11 -76.32
N GLU A 62 -2.07 -4.90 -77.28
CA GLU A 62 -1.19 -5.87 -77.99
C GLU A 62 0.02 -5.22 -78.65
N ARG A 63 0.03 -3.89 -78.81
CA ARG A 63 1.11 -3.11 -79.41
C ARG A 63 2.03 -2.48 -78.34
N GLY A 64 1.78 -2.78 -77.06
CA GLY A 64 2.58 -2.23 -75.95
C GLY A 64 2.26 -0.78 -75.57
N GLU A 65 1.18 -0.20 -76.10
CA GLU A 65 0.77 1.18 -75.76
C GLU A 65 -0.05 1.18 -74.46
N ARG A 66 0.21 2.15 -73.54
CA ARG A 66 -0.51 2.30 -72.31
C ARG A 66 -1.93 2.75 -72.52
N LEU A 67 -2.92 1.99 -72.03
CA LEU A 67 -4.34 2.30 -72.06
C LEU A 67 -4.74 2.97 -70.75
N GLY A 68 -4.90 4.30 -70.77
CA GLY A 68 -5.37 5.08 -69.63
C GLY A 68 -4.31 5.48 -68.61
N ASP A 69 -4.80 6.15 -67.53
CA ASP A 69 -3.94 6.78 -66.49
C ASP A 69 -3.38 5.79 -65.45
N GLY A 70 -3.55 4.50 -65.64
CA GLY A 70 -3.10 3.48 -64.72
C GLY A 70 -3.99 3.36 -63.45
N SER A 71 -4.14 2.15 -62.97
CA SER A 71 -4.88 1.85 -61.71
C SER A 71 -3.87 1.61 -60.59
N TYR A 72 -4.16 2.16 -59.41
CA TYR A 72 -3.40 1.82 -58.20
C TYR A 72 -3.89 0.48 -57.68
N VAL A 73 -3.02 -0.52 -57.64
CA VAL A 73 -3.36 -1.85 -57.11
C VAL A 73 -2.62 -2.10 -55.82
N GLY A 74 -3.01 -1.44 -54.80
CA GLY A 74 -2.49 -1.70 -53.45
C GLY A 74 -1.32 -0.81 -53.04
N ARG A 75 -1.10 -0.71 -51.72
CA ARG A 75 0.11 -0.16 -51.11
C ARG A 75 0.97 -1.36 -50.71
N ASP A 76 2.05 -1.61 -51.40
CA ASP A 76 3.05 -2.54 -50.93
C ASP A 76 4.03 -1.80 -50.04
N PHE A 77 4.13 -2.22 -48.78
CA PHE A 77 5.13 -1.73 -47.86
C PHE A 77 6.46 -2.44 -48.16
N VAL A 78 7.53 -1.67 -48.27
CA VAL A 78 8.88 -2.24 -48.27
C VAL A 78 9.05 -3.09 -47.02
N PRO A 79 9.39 -4.40 -47.12
CA PRO A 79 9.57 -5.22 -45.93
C PRO A 79 10.68 -4.66 -45.09
N LEU A 80 10.41 -4.52 -43.78
CA LEU A 80 11.40 -4.06 -42.82
C LEU A 80 12.65 -4.96 -42.87
N SER A 81 13.81 -4.38 -42.66
CA SER A 81 15.03 -5.14 -42.42
C SER A 81 14.81 -6.14 -41.26
N ALA A 82 15.39 -7.33 -41.34
CA ALA A 82 15.27 -8.32 -40.27
C ALA A 82 15.71 -7.81 -38.89
N LYS A 83 16.58 -6.80 -38.86
CA LYS A 83 17.01 -6.10 -37.64
C LYS A 83 15.91 -5.20 -37.09
N ASP A 84 15.27 -4.40 -37.95
CA ASP A 84 14.25 -3.44 -37.55
C ASP A 84 12.94 -4.15 -37.21
N GLN A 85 12.64 -5.26 -37.88
CA GLN A 85 11.51 -6.10 -37.52
C GLN A 85 11.63 -6.67 -36.11
N ARG A 86 12.83 -7.16 -35.74
CA ARG A 86 13.08 -7.63 -34.34
C ARG A 86 12.94 -6.48 -33.33
N MET A 87 13.40 -5.27 -33.69
CA MET A 87 13.27 -4.10 -32.83
C MET A 87 11.81 -3.74 -32.60
N VAL A 88 10.99 -3.73 -33.63
CA VAL A 88 9.54 -3.48 -33.55
C VAL A 88 8.85 -4.56 -32.72
N ASP A 89 9.20 -5.83 -32.90
CA ASP A 89 8.63 -6.93 -32.10
C ASP A 89 8.97 -6.80 -30.63
N ILE A 90 10.21 -6.43 -30.30
CA ILE A 90 10.64 -6.16 -28.93
C ILE A 90 9.88 -4.95 -28.38
N LEU A 91 9.79 -3.83 -29.09
CA LEU A 91 9.09 -2.61 -28.64
C LEU A 91 7.60 -2.88 -28.40
N ARG A 92 6.96 -3.74 -29.21
CA ARG A 92 5.55 -4.13 -29.01
C ARG A 92 5.35 -5.09 -27.83
N ALA A 93 6.30 -5.99 -27.59
CA ALA A 93 6.24 -6.91 -26.45
C ALA A 93 6.60 -6.26 -25.12
N PHE A 94 7.46 -5.21 -25.14
CA PHE A 94 7.99 -4.55 -23.97
C PHE A 94 6.93 -4.02 -22.98
N PRO A 95 5.88 -3.29 -23.40
CA PRO A 95 4.82 -2.86 -22.49
C PRO A 95 4.12 -4.03 -21.79
N GLY A 96 3.90 -5.14 -22.49
CA GLY A 96 3.26 -6.33 -21.93
C GLY A 96 3.99 -6.94 -20.74
N VAL A 97 5.32 -6.80 -20.69
CA VAL A 97 6.16 -7.32 -19.59
C VAL A 97 6.38 -6.25 -18.52
N ILE A 98 6.70 -5.03 -18.90
CA ILE A 98 7.12 -4.01 -17.95
C ILE A 98 5.94 -3.39 -17.17
N ILE A 99 4.76 -3.29 -17.77
CA ILE A 99 3.57 -2.72 -17.13
C ILE A 99 3.16 -3.50 -15.88
N PRO A 100 3.02 -4.83 -15.89
CA PRO A 100 2.69 -5.57 -14.66
C PRO A 100 3.79 -5.47 -13.61
N VAL A 101 5.05 -5.37 -14.00
CA VAL A 101 6.18 -5.27 -13.04
C VAL A 101 6.09 -3.97 -12.24
N TYR A 102 6.02 -2.81 -12.89
CA TYR A 102 5.97 -1.57 -12.14
C TYR A 102 4.62 -1.32 -11.48
N SER A 103 3.51 -1.87 -12.01
CA SER A 103 2.22 -1.81 -11.30
C SER A 103 2.28 -2.57 -9.98
N ALA A 104 2.89 -3.76 -9.96
CA ALA A 104 3.15 -4.52 -8.74
C ALA A 104 4.06 -3.75 -7.76
N LEU A 105 5.11 -3.10 -8.26
CA LEU A 105 6.00 -2.25 -7.45
C LEU A 105 5.26 -1.05 -6.85
N CYS A 106 4.38 -0.39 -7.60
CA CYS A 106 3.58 0.73 -7.10
C CYS A 106 2.63 0.29 -5.97
N ILE A 107 1.98 -0.86 -6.13
CA ILE A 107 1.09 -1.43 -5.10
C ILE A 107 1.91 -1.78 -3.84
N LEU A 108 3.04 -2.44 -4.00
CA LEU A 108 3.93 -2.78 -2.88
C LEU A 108 4.43 -1.54 -2.15
N ALA A 109 4.87 -0.51 -2.90
CA ALA A 109 5.30 0.76 -2.32
C ALA A 109 4.18 1.45 -1.54
N ALA A 110 2.95 1.49 -2.07
CA ALA A 110 1.79 2.04 -1.38
C ALA A 110 1.48 1.30 -0.08
N ALA A 111 1.53 -0.04 -0.09
CA ALA A 111 1.32 -0.86 1.09
C ALA A 111 2.38 -0.62 2.17
N LEU A 112 3.67 -0.53 1.78
CA LEU A 112 4.77 -0.25 2.70
C LEU A 112 4.69 1.15 3.29
N LEU A 113 4.34 2.17 2.50
CA LEU A 113 4.15 3.53 2.98
C LEU A 113 2.97 3.62 3.95
N PHE A 114 1.84 3.01 3.62
CA PHE A 114 0.67 2.94 4.49
C PHE A 114 1.01 2.26 5.83
N TYR A 115 1.69 1.11 5.79
CA TYR A 115 2.13 0.40 6.99
C TYR A 115 3.04 1.27 7.86
N ARG A 116 4.07 1.89 7.24
CA ARG A 116 5.04 2.72 7.95
C ARG A 116 4.39 3.94 8.61
N ASP A 117 3.50 4.63 7.87
CA ASP A 117 2.99 5.92 8.31
C ASP A 117 1.77 5.79 9.24
N LYS A 118 0.97 4.73 9.08
CA LYS A 118 -0.29 4.57 9.82
C LYS A 118 -0.28 3.48 10.89
N LEU A 119 0.44 2.38 10.68
CA LEU A 119 0.37 1.19 11.52
C LEU A 119 1.56 1.01 12.46
N LYS A 120 2.78 1.29 11.99
CA LYS A 120 4.01 0.95 12.70
C LYS A 120 4.09 1.54 14.10
N LYS A 121 3.79 2.85 14.24
CA LYS A 121 3.89 3.55 15.54
C LYS A 121 2.88 3.04 16.56
N PRO A 122 1.55 3.07 16.29
CA PRO A 122 0.56 2.66 17.30
C PRO A 122 0.65 1.17 17.65
N LEU A 123 1.01 0.31 16.70
CA LEU A 123 1.23 -1.11 17.00
C LEU A 123 2.45 -1.32 17.90
N ALA A 124 3.52 -0.54 17.72
CA ALA A 124 4.68 -0.61 18.60
C ALA A 124 4.34 -0.13 20.02
N GLU A 125 3.55 0.92 20.17
CA GLU A 125 3.08 1.43 21.45
C GLU A 125 2.20 0.41 22.19
N LEU A 126 1.24 -0.19 21.52
CA LEU A 126 0.39 -1.25 22.08
C LEU A 126 1.18 -2.50 22.45
N ARG A 127 2.20 -2.87 21.67
CA ARG A 127 3.10 -3.98 21.99
C ARG A 127 3.87 -3.71 23.29
N LEU A 128 4.47 -2.51 23.42
CA LEU A 128 5.20 -2.12 24.62
C LEU A 128 4.27 -2.05 25.86
N ALA A 129 3.04 -1.55 25.66
CA ALA A 129 2.03 -1.53 26.71
C ALA A 129 1.65 -2.95 27.17
N SER A 130 1.46 -3.87 26.24
CA SER A 130 1.18 -5.29 26.55
C SER A 130 2.35 -5.95 27.31
N GLU A 131 3.59 -5.66 26.91
CA GLU A 131 4.79 -6.19 27.57
C GLU A 131 4.92 -5.66 29.02
N LYS A 132 4.63 -4.39 29.25
CA LYS A 132 4.60 -3.80 30.60
C LYS A 132 3.53 -4.44 31.48
N ILE A 133 2.30 -4.62 30.96
CA ILE A 133 1.22 -5.31 31.68
C ILE A 133 1.63 -6.74 32.04
N SER A 134 2.24 -7.46 31.13
CA SER A 134 2.76 -8.82 31.39
C SER A 134 3.78 -8.87 32.51
N ASN A 135 4.56 -7.80 32.68
CA ASN A 135 5.54 -7.66 33.78
C ASN A 135 4.95 -7.04 35.06
N ASN A 136 3.61 -6.93 35.15
CA ASN A 136 2.88 -6.29 36.26
C ASN A 136 3.26 -4.80 36.47
N ASP A 137 3.86 -4.15 35.47
CA ASP A 137 4.08 -2.70 35.47
C ASP A 137 2.84 -2.02 34.86
N LEU A 138 1.98 -1.49 35.72
CA LEU A 138 0.75 -0.76 35.33
C LEU A 138 0.93 0.76 35.45
N ASN A 139 2.14 1.24 35.81
CA ASN A 139 2.43 2.67 36.01
C ASN A 139 2.84 3.36 34.70
N PHE A 140 2.00 3.28 33.69
CA PHE A 140 2.15 3.98 32.42
C PHE A 140 0.76 4.34 31.88
N THR A 141 0.70 5.17 30.85
CA THR A 141 -0.53 5.54 30.15
C THR A 141 -0.38 5.27 28.66
N VAL A 142 -1.43 4.74 28.01
CA VAL A 142 -1.50 4.57 26.55
C VAL A 142 -2.27 5.76 25.98
N ALA A 143 -1.58 6.91 25.85
CA ALA A 143 -2.19 8.09 25.25
C ALA A 143 -2.03 8.06 23.72
N SER A 144 -3.13 8.28 22.99
CA SER A 144 -3.11 8.43 21.54
C SER A 144 -3.87 9.68 21.16
N ASP A 145 -3.22 10.61 20.45
CA ASP A 145 -3.84 11.82 19.90
C ASP A 145 -4.64 11.55 18.59
N ARG A 146 -5.02 10.30 18.36
CA ARG A 146 -5.67 9.85 17.12
C ARG A 146 -7.16 9.66 17.35
N ASP A 147 -7.96 10.15 16.38
CA ASP A 147 -9.43 9.98 16.36
C ASP A 147 -9.87 8.83 15.43
N ASP A 148 -8.91 8.00 14.94
CA ASP A 148 -9.17 6.88 14.05
C ASP A 148 -9.41 5.55 14.81
N GLU A 149 -9.60 4.46 14.07
CA GLU A 149 -9.87 3.13 14.60
C GLU A 149 -8.74 2.62 15.53
N LEU A 150 -7.49 3.04 15.29
CA LEU A 150 -6.36 2.70 16.16
C LEU A 150 -6.34 3.56 17.43
N GLY A 151 -6.78 4.82 17.35
CA GLY A 151 -6.99 5.66 18.54
C GLY A 151 -8.04 5.07 19.46
N GLN A 152 -9.15 4.58 18.92
CA GLN A 152 -10.18 3.88 19.70
C GLN A 152 -9.64 2.59 20.34
N LEU A 153 -8.79 1.84 19.63
CA LEU A 153 -8.13 0.66 20.18
C LEU A 153 -7.20 1.02 21.34
N CYS A 154 -6.41 2.07 21.20
CA CYS A 154 -5.55 2.58 22.29
C CYS A 154 -6.37 3.02 23.51
N ALA A 155 -7.49 3.72 23.30
CA ALA A 155 -8.39 4.13 24.39
C ALA A 155 -9.02 2.92 25.11
N SER A 156 -9.44 1.90 24.37
CA SER A 156 -9.97 0.65 24.95
C SER A 156 -8.90 -0.09 25.75
N PHE A 157 -7.65 -0.08 25.27
CA PHE A 157 -6.52 -0.68 25.96
C PHE A 157 -6.18 0.07 27.26
N GLU A 158 -6.24 1.41 27.25
CA GLU A 158 -6.07 2.23 28.45
C GLU A 158 -7.15 1.95 29.49
N THR A 159 -8.42 1.88 29.08
CA THR A 159 -9.53 1.51 29.98
C THR A 159 -9.29 0.14 30.64
N MET A 160 -8.80 -0.83 29.89
CA MET A 160 -8.46 -2.15 30.44
C MET A 160 -7.28 -2.06 31.43
N ARG A 161 -6.24 -1.30 31.12
CA ARG A 161 -5.10 -1.08 32.03
C ARG A 161 -5.55 -0.44 33.34
N GLU A 162 -6.41 0.60 33.27
CA GLU A 162 -6.95 1.26 34.48
C GLU A 162 -7.75 0.31 35.34
N ALA A 163 -8.64 -0.50 34.73
CA ALA A 163 -9.41 -1.50 35.46
C ALA A 163 -8.51 -2.53 36.14
N LEU A 164 -7.45 -2.99 35.48
CA LEU A 164 -6.44 -3.86 36.08
C LEU A 164 -5.74 -3.20 37.27
N ALA A 165 -5.31 -1.95 37.11
CA ALA A 165 -4.62 -1.21 38.18
C ALA A 165 -5.51 -1.03 39.41
N GLN A 166 -6.81 -0.74 39.21
CA GLN A 166 -7.79 -0.64 40.29
C GLN A 166 -7.97 -2.00 40.98
N ASN A 167 -8.18 -3.07 40.24
CA ASN A 167 -8.35 -4.42 40.81
C ASN A 167 -7.13 -4.86 41.62
N PHE A 168 -5.92 -4.58 41.14
CA PHE A 168 -4.69 -4.87 41.89
C PHE A 168 -4.63 -4.05 43.18
N SER A 169 -4.94 -2.77 43.16
CA SER A 169 -4.92 -1.91 44.34
C SER A 169 -5.93 -2.39 45.41
N GLU A 170 -7.13 -2.78 45.02
CA GLU A 170 -8.15 -3.32 45.90
C GLU A 170 -7.73 -4.67 46.47
N MET A 171 -7.14 -5.55 45.68
CA MET A 171 -6.62 -6.83 46.16
C MET A 171 -5.53 -6.65 47.20
N TRP A 172 -4.60 -5.70 47.00
CA TRP A 172 -3.56 -5.38 47.98
C TRP A 172 -4.16 -4.87 49.26
N ARG A 173 -5.17 -3.97 49.21
CA ARG A 173 -5.86 -3.45 50.37
C ARG A 173 -6.53 -4.56 51.19
N GLN A 174 -7.25 -5.46 50.52
CA GLN A 174 -7.91 -6.60 51.15
C GLN A 174 -6.90 -7.56 51.82
N MET A 175 -5.77 -7.80 51.16
CA MET A 175 -4.69 -8.62 51.73
C MET A 175 -4.09 -7.98 52.99
N GLU A 176 -3.92 -6.67 53.01
CA GLU A 176 -3.42 -5.95 54.18
C GLU A 176 -4.44 -5.95 55.32
N GLU A 177 -5.71 -5.74 55.05
CA GLU A 177 -6.77 -5.84 56.06
C GLU A 177 -6.83 -7.27 56.66
N ARG A 178 -6.74 -8.33 55.84
CA ARG A 178 -6.65 -9.71 56.37
C ARG A 178 -5.41 -9.94 57.23
N LYS A 179 -4.26 -9.41 56.87
CA LYS A 179 -3.05 -9.50 57.66
C LYS A 179 -3.24 -8.82 59.04
N ARG A 180 -3.88 -7.65 59.07
CA ARG A 180 -4.17 -6.89 60.32
C ARG A 180 -5.16 -7.67 61.20
N LEU A 181 -6.19 -8.24 60.65
CA LEU A 181 -7.17 -9.07 61.37
C LEU A 181 -6.53 -10.35 61.94
N ASN A 182 -5.71 -11.03 61.17
CA ASN A 182 -4.99 -12.23 61.62
C ASN A 182 -3.94 -11.90 62.72
N ALA A 183 -3.31 -10.72 62.64
CA ALA A 183 -2.37 -10.27 63.68
C ALA A 183 -3.07 -9.88 64.98
N ALA A 184 -4.32 -9.45 64.95
CA ALA A 184 -5.13 -9.11 66.11
C ALA A 184 -5.78 -10.36 66.79
N SER A 185 -5.89 -11.50 66.05
CA SER A 185 -6.56 -12.73 66.50
C SER A 185 -5.76 -13.57 67.55
N PRO A 186 -4.44 -13.53 67.67
CA PRO A 186 -3.72 -14.37 68.68
C PRO A 186 -4.00 -14.01 70.13
N MET A 187 -4.52 -12.83 70.44
CA MET A 187 -4.81 -12.44 71.81
C MET A 187 -6.12 -12.98 72.39
N ILE A 188 -7.03 -13.52 71.59
CA ILE A 188 -8.36 -13.99 72.07
C ILE A 188 -8.32 -15.46 72.47
N PHE A 189 -7.43 -16.26 71.92
CA PHE A 189 -7.33 -17.71 72.24
C PHE A 189 -6.41 -18.06 73.38
N GLY A 190 -5.64 -17.15 73.89
CA GLY A 190 -4.67 -17.37 74.99
C GLY A 190 -5.25 -17.26 76.44
N ARG A 191 -6.54 -17.00 76.59
CA ARG A 191 -7.16 -16.73 77.91
C ARG A 191 -8.24 -17.72 78.38
N ARG A 192 -8.33 -18.90 77.81
CA ARG A 192 -9.26 -19.94 78.27
C ARG A 192 -8.60 -21.30 78.40
N SER A 193 -7.65 -21.41 79.29
CA SER A 193 -7.22 -22.74 79.82
C SER A 193 -6.46 -22.57 81.09
N LEU A 194 -7.16 -22.15 82.16
CA LEU A 194 -6.76 -22.40 83.54
C LEU A 194 -8.06 -22.38 84.36
N PHE A 195 -8.75 -23.54 84.42
CA PHE A 195 -9.47 -24.12 85.57
C PHE A 195 -9.73 -25.56 85.28
#